data_9fd313a78350ef0b4398ddc09f22ba68
#
_entry.id   9fd313a78350ef0b4398ddc09f22ba68
#
_cell.length_a   1.000
_cell.length_b   1.000
_cell.length_c   1.000
_cell.angle_alpha   90.00
_cell.angle_beta   90.00
_cell.angle_gamma   90.00
#
_symmetry.space_group_name_H-M   'P 1'
#
loop_
_entity.id
_entity.type
_entity.pdbx_description
1 polymer ?
#
loop_
_entity_poly.entity_id
_entity_poly.type
_entity_poly.pdbx_seq_one_letter_code
_entity_poly.pdbx_strand_id
1 'polypeptide(L)'
;PKGKIVVAGSSSVTPVMEKLIEAYKAINTNADIELQESDSTTGITSTSDGTCDIGMASRELKDTETALGLKATVIAMDGIAVIVNNNNPADDYTVDQVKNIFTGSAAKWEDVK
;
A
#
# COMPACT_ATOMS: atom_id res chain seq x y z
N PRO A 1 2.43 -17.39 -20.59
CA PRO A 1 3.50 -17.87 -19.70
C PRO A 1 3.09 -19.11 -18.93
N LYS A 2 4.04 -19.94 -18.66
CA LYS A 2 3.89 -21.17 -17.88
C LYS A 2 4.77 -21.07 -16.63
N GLY A 3 4.43 -21.85 -15.62
CA GLY A 3 5.13 -21.87 -14.36
C GLY A 3 4.39 -21.10 -13.28
N LYS A 4 4.89 -21.23 -12.06
CA LYS A 4 4.28 -20.61 -10.89
C LYS A 4 4.90 -19.25 -10.64
N ILE A 5 4.06 -18.25 -10.45
CA ILE A 5 4.45 -16.88 -10.05
C ILE A 5 3.95 -16.64 -8.63
N VAL A 6 4.83 -16.21 -7.75
CA VAL A 6 4.49 -15.86 -6.36
C VAL A 6 4.47 -14.35 -6.24
N VAL A 7 3.33 -13.83 -5.81
CA VAL A 7 3.12 -12.40 -5.53
C VAL A 7 2.93 -12.25 -4.04
N ALA A 8 3.73 -11.41 -3.39
CA ALA A 8 3.70 -11.27 -1.94
C ALA A 8 3.85 -9.82 -1.50
N GLY A 9 3.28 -9.48 -0.37
CA GLY A 9 3.49 -8.20 0.27
C GLY A 9 2.24 -7.54 0.84
N SER A 10 2.12 -6.25 0.64
CA SER A 10 1.16 -5.36 1.30
C SER A 10 -0.27 -5.86 1.26
N SER A 11 -0.89 -5.96 2.43
CA SER A 11 -2.31 -6.28 2.57
C SER A 11 -3.21 -5.20 1.95
N SER A 12 -2.75 -3.96 1.91
CA SER A 12 -3.50 -2.86 1.27
C SER A 12 -3.64 -3.04 -0.23
N VAL A 13 -2.67 -3.69 -0.88
CA VAL A 13 -2.66 -3.94 -2.32
C VAL A 13 -3.38 -5.23 -2.68
N THR A 14 -3.53 -6.15 -1.73
CA THR A 14 -4.11 -7.48 -1.95
C THR A 14 -5.47 -7.45 -2.67
N PRO A 15 -6.46 -6.62 -2.28
CA PRO A 15 -7.76 -6.62 -2.98
C PRO A 15 -7.64 -6.24 -4.45
N VAL A 16 -6.79 -5.28 -4.79
CA VAL A 16 -6.54 -4.87 -6.18
C VAL A 16 -5.82 -5.99 -6.93
N MET A 17 -4.82 -6.58 -6.30
CA MET A 17 -4.03 -7.66 -6.92
C MET A 17 -4.88 -8.89 -7.19
N GLU A 18 -5.81 -9.24 -6.31
CA GLU A 18 -6.75 -10.34 -6.54
C GLU A 18 -7.56 -10.13 -7.82
N LYS A 19 -8.04 -8.91 -8.05
CA LYS A 19 -8.79 -8.55 -9.27
C LYS A 19 -7.91 -8.59 -10.51
N LEU A 20 -6.67 -8.14 -10.41
CA LEU A 20 -5.71 -8.19 -11.51
C LEU A 20 -5.36 -9.64 -11.87
N ILE A 21 -5.18 -10.50 -10.89
CA ILE A 21 -4.89 -11.92 -11.09
C ILE A 21 -6.09 -12.60 -11.76
N GLU A 22 -7.30 -12.34 -11.29
CA GLU A 22 -8.53 -12.86 -11.89
C GLU A 22 -8.64 -12.48 -13.37
N ALA A 23 -8.43 -11.20 -13.68
CA ALA A 23 -8.47 -10.71 -15.05
C ALA A 23 -7.39 -11.32 -15.94
N TYR A 24 -6.18 -11.49 -15.40
CA TYR A 24 -5.08 -12.09 -16.14
C TYR A 24 -5.33 -13.57 -16.46
N LYS A 25 -5.86 -14.32 -15.50
CA LYS A 25 -6.18 -15.74 -15.67
C LYS A 25 -7.28 -15.96 -16.72
N ALA A 26 -8.18 -15.00 -16.90
CA ALA A 26 -9.20 -15.05 -17.94
C ALA A 26 -8.58 -14.98 -19.33
N ILE A 27 -7.46 -14.28 -19.48
CA ILE A 27 -6.72 -14.14 -20.74
C ILE A 27 -5.73 -15.28 -20.92
N ASN A 28 -5.02 -15.64 -19.86
CA ASN A 28 -4.03 -16.71 -19.85
C ASN A 28 -4.45 -17.80 -18.84
N THR A 29 -5.17 -18.78 -19.34
CA THR A 29 -5.74 -19.85 -18.51
C THR A 29 -4.70 -20.80 -17.92
N ASN A 30 -3.46 -20.76 -18.42
CA ASN A 30 -2.36 -21.57 -17.92
C ASN A 30 -1.54 -20.87 -16.83
N ALA A 31 -1.89 -19.64 -16.48
CA ALA A 31 -1.19 -18.89 -15.44
C ALA A 31 -1.48 -19.51 -14.06
N ASP A 32 -0.40 -19.77 -13.32
CA ASP A 32 -0.46 -20.23 -11.93
C ASP A 32 0.16 -19.12 -11.07
N ILE A 33 -0.68 -18.37 -10.38
CA ILE A 33 -0.28 -17.21 -9.60
C ILE A 33 -0.72 -17.42 -8.16
N GLU A 34 0.25 -17.46 -7.24
CA GLU A 34 0.00 -17.54 -5.81
C GLU A 34 0.13 -16.15 -5.19
N LEU A 35 -0.84 -15.77 -4.39
CA LEU A 35 -0.88 -14.49 -3.70
C LEU A 35 -0.68 -14.72 -2.20
N GLN A 36 0.35 -14.09 -1.62
CA GLN A 36 0.67 -14.17 -0.20
C GLN A 36 0.57 -12.77 0.41
N GLU A 37 -0.32 -12.62 1.38
CA GLU A 37 -0.54 -11.35 2.07
C GLU A 37 0.40 -11.21 3.27
N SER A 38 1.04 -10.05 3.38
CA SER A 38 1.90 -9.70 4.51
C SER A 38 1.93 -8.17 4.67
N ASP A 39 3.10 -7.57 4.60
CA ASP A 39 3.28 -6.12 4.64
C ASP A 39 4.24 -5.65 3.53
N SER A 40 4.33 -4.34 3.33
CA SER A 40 5.16 -3.77 2.27
C SER A 40 6.64 -4.12 2.42
N THR A 41 7.18 -4.02 3.60
CA THR A 41 8.60 -4.33 3.86
C THR A 41 8.91 -5.79 3.57
N THR A 42 8.06 -6.70 4.02
CA THR A 42 8.21 -8.14 3.74
C THR A 42 8.11 -8.43 2.25
N GLY A 43 7.17 -7.80 1.53
CA GLY A 43 7.05 -7.94 0.08
C GLY A 43 8.31 -7.49 -0.66
N ILE A 44 8.86 -6.35 -0.27
CA ILE A 44 10.08 -5.82 -0.87
C ILE A 44 11.28 -6.74 -0.60
N THR A 45 11.45 -7.17 0.64
CA THR A 45 12.53 -8.08 1.04
C THR A 45 12.44 -9.41 0.30
N SER A 46 11.25 -10.00 0.24
CA SER A 46 11.02 -11.29 -0.45
C SER A 46 11.29 -11.20 -1.95
N THR A 47 10.99 -10.05 -2.54
CA THR A 47 11.31 -9.81 -3.97
C THR A 47 12.82 -9.71 -4.17
N SER A 48 13.49 -9.01 -3.28
CA SER A 48 14.95 -8.82 -3.35
C SER A 48 15.71 -10.12 -3.18
N ASP A 49 15.29 -10.98 -2.26
CA ASP A 49 15.97 -12.25 -2.00
C ASP A 49 15.51 -13.42 -2.90
N GLY A 50 14.55 -13.15 -3.79
CA GLY A 50 14.06 -14.15 -4.73
C GLY A 50 13.01 -15.12 -4.18
N THR A 51 12.55 -14.91 -2.94
CA THR A 51 11.50 -15.75 -2.33
C THR A 51 10.16 -15.56 -3.02
N CYS A 52 9.89 -14.36 -3.55
CA CYS A 52 8.74 -14.13 -4.43
C CYS A 52 9.19 -13.45 -5.73
N ASP A 53 8.33 -13.47 -6.72
CA ASP A 53 8.62 -12.92 -8.06
C ASP A 53 8.20 -11.47 -8.18
N ILE A 54 7.07 -11.12 -7.57
CA ILE A 54 6.50 -9.77 -7.59
C ILE A 54 6.17 -9.36 -6.16
N GLY A 55 6.68 -8.22 -5.75
CA GLY A 55 6.37 -7.65 -4.44
C GLY A 55 5.25 -6.61 -4.54
N MET A 56 4.38 -6.60 -3.54
CA MET A 56 3.34 -5.58 -3.38
C MET A 56 3.77 -4.59 -2.30
N ALA A 57 3.69 -3.30 -2.60
CA ALA A 57 4.00 -2.25 -1.63
C ALA A 57 2.97 -1.13 -1.70
N SER A 58 2.57 -0.63 -0.55
CA SER A 58 1.68 0.53 -0.42
C SER A 58 2.43 1.81 -0.02
N ARG A 59 3.71 1.87 -0.32
CA ARG A 59 4.59 3.02 -0.14
C ARG A 59 5.66 3.01 -1.23
N GLU A 60 6.38 4.09 -1.34
CA GLU A 60 7.56 4.16 -2.21
C GLU A 60 8.71 3.32 -1.65
N LEU A 61 9.61 2.90 -2.54
CA LEU A 61 10.85 2.24 -2.14
C LEU A 61 11.77 3.25 -1.44
N LYS A 62 12.41 2.81 -0.37
CA LYS A 62 13.47 3.58 0.29
C LYS A 62 14.74 3.54 -0.60
N ASP A 63 15.64 4.51 -0.39
CA ASP A 63 16.90 4.55 -1.15
C ASP A 63 17.70 3.26 -1.03
N THR A 64 17.71 2.66 0.18
CA THR A 64 18.37 1.38 0.42
C THR A 64 17.73 0.23 -0.35
N GLU A 65 16.43 0.28 -0.57
CA GLU A 65 15.69 -0.72 -1.32
C GLU A 65 15.88 -0.56 -2.83
N THR A 66 15.88 0.68 -3.31
CA THR A 66 16.17 0.98 -4.71
C THR A 66 17.58 0.51 -5.09
N ALA A 67 18.53 0.61 -4.17
CA ALA A 67 19.90 0.15 -4.39
C ALA A 67 20.02 -1.36 -4.57
N LEU A 68 18.99 -2.14 -4.21
CA LEU A 68 18.94 -3.59 -4.41
C LEU A 68 18.61 -4.01 -5.84
N GLY A 69 18.43 -3.05 -6.76
CA GLY A 69 18.12 -3.32 -8.15
C GLY A 69 16.64 -3.62 -8.42
N LEU A 70 15.77 -3.33 -7.46
CA LEU A 70 14.34 -3.51 -7.62
C LEU A 70 13.75 -2.42 -8.53
N LYS A 71 12.83 -2.82 -9.39
CA LYS A 71 12.06 -1.90 -10.23
C LYS A 71 10.68 -1.70 -9.65
N ALA A 72 10.36 -0.46 -9.32
CA ALA A 72 9.03 -0.09 -8.85
C ALA A 72 8.14 0.34 -10.03
N THR A 73 6.94 -0.20 -10.08
CA THR A 73 5.92 0.19 -11.06
C THR A 73 4.67 0.61 -10.30
N VAL A 74 4.24 1.84 -10.48
CA VAL A 74 3.03 2.36 -9.85
C VAL A 74 1.81 1.80 -10.60
N ILE A 75 0.94 1.13 -9.88
CA ILE A 75 -0.30 0.58 -10.46
C ILE A 75 -1.53 1.44 -10.16
N ALA A 76 -1.51 2.20 -9.06
CA ALA A 76 -2.57 3.11 -8.67
C ALA A 76 -2.07 4.10 -7.63
N MET A 77 -2.76 5.22 -7.52
CA MET A 77 -2.56 6.20 -6.45
C MET A 77 -3.74 6.12 -5.51
N ASP A 78 -3.47 6.18 -4.22
CA ASP A 78 -4.50 6.18 -3.19
C ASP A 78 -4.35 7.41 -2.30
N GLY A 79 -5.43 7.79 -1.65
CA GLY A 79 -5.45 8.91 -0.73
C GLY A 79 -6.07 8.50 0.61
N ILE A 80 -5.51 9.05 1.67
CA ILE A 80 -6.05 8.85 3.02
C ILE A 80 -6.78 10.13 3.42
N ALA A 81 -8.07 10.00 3.71
CA ALA A 81 -8.87 11.12 4.18
C ALA A 81 -9.00 11.06 5.71
N VAL A 82 -8.74 12.18 6.35
CA VAL A 82 -9.06 12.35 7.78
C VAL A 82 -10.48 12.87 7.84
N ILE A 83 -11.35 12.12 8.47
CA ILE A 83 -12.77 12.46 8.57
C ILE A 83 -13.14 12.81 10.00
N VAL A 84 -14.12 13.68 10.13
CA VAL A 84 -14.67 14.08 11.43
C VAL A 84 -16.20 14.00 11.40
N ASN A 85 -16.80 14.05 12.58
CA ASN A 85 -18.26 14.05 12.69
C ASN A 85 -18.84 15.28 11.99
N ASN A 86 -20.03 15.14 11.39
CA ASN A 86 -20.73 16.22 10.70
C ASN A 86 -21.03 17.41 11.60
N ASN A 87 -21.07 17.21 12.92
CA ASN A 87 -21.27 18.29 13.89
C ASN A 87 -20.01 19.15 14.09
N ASN A 88 -18.87 18.74 13.58
CA ASN A 88 -17.63 19.53 13.61
C ASN A 88 -17.76 20.64 12.55
N PRO A 89 -17.63 21.94 12.93
CA PRO A 89 -17.84 23.03 12.00
C PRO A 89 -16.67 23.30 11.05
N ALA A 90 -15.54 22.62 11.23
CA ALA A 90 -14.37 22.85 10.40
C ALA A 90 -14.57 22.25 9.00
N ASP A 91 -14.23 23.01 7.97
CA ASP A 91 -14.29 22.56 6.58
C ASP A 91 -12.99 21.86 6.18
N ASP A 92 -11.88 22.17 6.84
CA ASP A 92 -10.57 21.65 6.48
C ASP A 92 -9.61 21.73 7.68
N TYR A 93 -8.55 20.91 7.64
CA TYR A 93 -7.45 20.96 8.60
C TYR A 93 -6.12 20.90 7.86
N THR A 94 -5.15 21.68 8.33
CA THR A 94 -3.77 21.59 7.85
C THR A 94 -3.10 20.33 8.42
N VAL A 95 -1.99 19.94 7.82
CA VAL A 95 -1.18 18.81 8.32
C VAL A 95 -0.74 19.03 9.77
N ASP A 96 -0.33 20.25 10.10
CA ASP A 96 0.08 20.59 11.48
C ASP A 96 -1.08 20.50 12.46
N GLN A 97 -2.29 20.91 12.06
CA GLN A 97 -3.48 20.75 12.89
C GLN A 97 -3.80 19.29 13.15
N VAL A 98 -3.73 18.44 12.13
CA VAL A 98 -3.92 17.00 12.27
C VAL A 98 -2.87 16.40 13.20
N LYS A 99 -1.61 16.79 13.04
CA LYS A 99 -0.53 16.38 13.94
C LYS A 99 -0.83 16.74 15.40
N ASN A 100 -1.27 17.96 15.66
CA ASN A 100 -1.58 18.43 17.01
C ASN A 100 -2.75 17.66 17.64
N ILE A 101 -3.73 17.27 16.85
CA ILE A 101 -4.84 16.44 17.31
C ILE A 101 -4.33 15.06 17.74
N PHE A 102 -3.57 14.39 16.89
CA PHE A 102 -3.11 13.01 17.15
C PHE A 102 -1.98 12.91 18.18
N THR A 103 -1.21 13.97 18.38
CA THR A 103 -0.16 13.99 19.43
C THR A 103 -0.68 14.46 20.79
N GLY A 104 -1.93 14.91 20.87
CA GLY A 104 -2.53 15.38 22.11
C GLY A 104 -2.21 16.82 22.46
N SER A 105 -1.50 17.57 21.61
CA SER A 105 -1.24 18.99 21.81
C SER A 105 -2.54 19.82 21.76
N ALA A 106 -3.52 19.38 20.99
CA ALA A 106 -4.88 19.94 20.99
C ALA A 106 -5.82 18.86 21.52
N ALA A 107 -6.20 18.94 22.79
CA ALA A 107 -7.04 17.96 23.46
C ALA A 107 -8.52 18.18 23.17
N LYS A 108 -8.91 19.39 22.74
CA LYS A 108 -10.29 19.76 22.41
C LYS A 108 -10.33 20.37 21.02
N TRP A 109 -11.47 20.23 20.34
CA TRP A 109 -11.63 20.80 19.01
C TRP A 109 -11.39 22.31 18.96
N GLU A 110 -11.78 23.03 20.01
CA GLU A 110 -11.56 24.49 20.12
C GLU A 110 -10.08 24.86 20.25
N ASP A 111 -9.21 23.94 20.62
CA ASP A 111 -7.77 24.16 20.77
C ASP A 111 -6.99 23.93 19.46
N VAL A 112 -7.66 23.48 18.41
CA VAL A 112 -7.05 23.27 17.09
C VAL A 112 -6.87 24.61 16.40
N LYS A 113 -5.63 25.02 16.14
CA LYS A 113 -5.27 26.33 15.58
C LYS A 113 -4.37 26.20 14.35
#